data_d1d3772b1a773e9cb5392d74214d64e0
#
_entry.id   d1d3772b1a773e9cb5392d74214d64e0
#
_cell.length_a   1.000
_cell.length_b   1.000
_cell.length_c   1.000
_cell.angle_alpha   90.00
_cell.angle_beta   90.00
_cell.angle_gamma   90.00
#
_symmetry.space_group_name_H-M   'P 1'
#
loop_
_entity.id
_entity.type
_entity.pdbx_description
1 polymer ?
#
loop_
_entity_poly.entity_id
_entity_poly.type
_entity_poly.pdbx_seq_one_letter_code
_entity_poly.pdbx_strand_id
1 'polypeptide(L)'
;MILKRVQNTEFGMFGVIMDGNIPFALTLERPWLNNANDISCIPAGKYTCERFHSETHPNTFQITNVKGRTGILFHTGNLVSHSAGCVLVGEQYELYKGQPAILSSKKGFSEFMKKLENETSFEILIIDP
;
A
#
# COMPACT_ATOMS: atom_id res chain seq x y z
N MET A 1 9.15 -4.03 9.02
CA MET A 1 8.18 -4.45 8.00
C MET A 1 8.74 -4.16 6.61
N ILE A 2 8.45 -5.01 5.64
CA ILE A 2 8.96 -4.86 4.27
C ILE A 2 7.77 -4.89 3.31
N LEU A 3 7.71 -3.93 2.39
CA LEU A 3 6.85 -4.00 1.21
C LEU A 3 7.76 -4.37 0.03
N LYS A 4 7.69 -5.63 -0.39
CA LYS A 4 8.44 -6.10 -1.56
C LYS A 4 7.57 -5.95 -2.79
N ARG A 5 7.92 -5.03 -3.67
CA ARG A 5 7.27 -4.87 -4.97
C ARG A 5 7.68 -6.01 -5.89
N VAL A 6 6.72 -6.59 -6.57
CA VAL A 6 6.91 -7.77 -7.40
C VAL A 6 7.01 -7.39 -8.88
N GLN A 7 6.11 -6.55 -9.35
CA GLN A 7 6.04 -6.21 -10.76
C GLN A 7 5.43 -4.83 -10.96
N ASN A 8 6.08 -4.01 -11.78
CA ASN A 8 5.53 -2.74 -12.26
C ASN A 8 4.84 -3.00 -13.59
N THR A 9 3.53 -2.76 -13.65
CA THR A 9 2.72 -2.99 -14.86
C THR A 9 1.88 -1.75 -15.16
N GLU A 10 1.28 -1.72 -16.35
CA GLU A 10 0.32 -0.66 -16.68
C GLU A 10 -0.92 -0.68 -15.77
N PHE A 11 -1.20 -1.82 -15.11
CA PHE A 11 -2.33 -1.97 -14.19
C PHE A 11 -1.94 -1.72 -12.74
N GLY A 12 -0.72 -1.30 -12.48
CA GLY A 12 -0.21 -0.94 -11.16
C GLY A 12 1.08 -1.64 -10.78
N MET A 13 1.57 -1.26 -9.63
CA MET A 13 2.73 -1.86 -8.97
C MET A 13 2.21 -2.88 -7.94
N PHE A 14 2.33 -4.15 -8.24
CA PHE A 14 1.90 -5.24 -7.35
C PHE A 14 3.00 -5.59 -6.37
N GLY A 15 2.63 -5.91 -5.14
CA GLY A 15 3.61 -6.23 -4.11
C GLY A 15 3.05 -7.07 -2.97
N VAL A 16 3.90 -7.35 -2.01
CA VAL A 16 3.57 -8.11 -0.80
C VAL A 16 4.18 -7.44 0.41
N ILE A 17 3.40 -7.37 1.50
CA ILE A 17 3.91 -6.90 2.79
C ILE A 17 4.34 -8.12 3.61
N MET A 18 5.54 -8.02 4.17
CA MET A 18 6.15 -9.08 4.98
C MET A 18 6.50 -8.54 6.37
N ASP A 19 6.28 -9.38 7.37
CA ASP A 19 6.78 -9.17 8.72
C ASP A 19 7.90 -10.19 8.96
N GLY A 20 9.14 -9.71 8.96
CA GLY A 20 10.30 -10.59 8.90
C GLY A 20 10.26 -11.43 7.61
N ASN A 21 10.19 -12.74 7.73
CA ASN A 21 10.13 -13.67 6.60
C ASN A 21 8.69 -14.15 6.30
N ILE A 22 7.69 -13.57 6.94
CA ILE A 22 6.30 -14.03 6.81
C ILE A 22 5.50 -13.04 5.96
N PRO A 23 5.12 -13.42 4.72
CA PRO A 23 4.20 -12.60 3.92
C PRO A 23 2.79 -12.69 4.52
N PHE A 24 2.10 -11.57 4.61
CA PHE A 24 0.77 -11.57 5.21
C PHE A 24 -0.27 -10.69 4.51
N ALA A 25 0.12 -9.85 3.57
CA ALA A 25 -0.83 -9.02 2.81
C ALA A 25 -0.29 -8.76 1.42
N LEU A 26 -1.20 -8.63 0.46
CA LEU A 26 -0.86 -8.22 -0.89
C LEU A 26 -1.13 -6.73 -1.06
N THR A 27 -0.38 -6.09 -1.94
CA THR A 27 -0.51 -4.65 -2.17
C THR A 27 -0.65 -4.32 -3.64
N LEU A 28 -1.33 -3.20 -3.89
CA LEU A 28 -1.41 -2.58 -5.21
C LEU A 28 -1.20 -1.09 -5.05
N GLU A 29 -0.28 -0.54 -5.82
CA GLU A 29 0.01 0.89 -5.88
C GLU A 29 -0.15 1.36 -7.32
N ARG A 30 -0.13 2.68 -7.52
CA ARG A 30 0.01 3.24 -8.86
C ARG A 30 1.31 2.75 -9.50
N PRO A 31 1.39 2.67 -10.84
CA PRO A 31 2.66 2.40 -11.50
C PRO A 31 3.69 3.48 -11.16
N TRP A 32 4.97 3.16 -11.31
CA TRP A 32 6.01 4.17 -11.13
C TRP A 32 5.97 5.20 -12.28
N LEU A 33 5.72 6.45 -11.93
CA LEU A 33 5.70 7.59 -12.87
C LEU A 33 6.48 8.76 -12.27
N ASN A 34 7.74 8.48 -11.91
CA ASN A 34 8.69 9.47 -11.39
C ASN A 34 8.18 10.25 -10.16
N ASN A 35 7.49 9.54 -9.25
CA ASN A 35 6.94 10.13 -8.02
C ASN A 35 5.95 11.28 -8.26
N ALA A 36 5.33 11.33 -9.42
CA ALA A 36 4.36 12.39 -9.73
C ALA A 36 3.12 12.29 -8.83
N ASN A 37 2.63 13.43 -8.35
CA ASN A 37 1.46 13.50 -7.47
C ASN A 37 0.24 12.85 -8.14
N ASP A 38 -0.53 12.12 -7.36
CA ASP A 38 -1.82 11.51 -7.69
C ASP A 38 -1.77 10.39 -8.74
N ILE A 39 -0.66 10.19 -9.43
CA ILE A 39 -0.57 9.19 -10.52
C ILE A 39 0.57 8.20 -10.37
N SER A 40 1.51 8.41 -9.45
CA SER A 40 2.66 7.53 -9.23
C SER A 40 2.63 6.91 -7.85
N CYS A 41 3.15 5.68 -7.73
CA CYS A 41 3.58 5.17 -6.44
C CYS A 41 4.76 6.02 -5.93
N ILE A 42 5.06 5.90 -4.64
CA ILE A 42 6.17 6.61 -4.01
C ILE A 42 7.50 5.89 -4.30
N PRO A 43 8.64 6.57 -4.16
CA PRO A 43 9.94 5.92 -4.36
C PRO A 43 10.17 4.77 -3.38
N ALA A 44 10.93 3.76 -3.81
CA ALA A 44 11.47 2.76 -2.91
C ALA A 44 12.34 3.44 -1.86
N GLY A 45 12.43 2.85 -0.67
CA GLY A 45 13.20 3.40 0.41
C GLY A 45 12.66 3.02 1.78
N LYS A 46 13.29 3.56 2.81
CA LYS A 46 12.89 3.32 4.19
C LYS A 46 12.05 4.50 4.69
N TYR A 47 10.89 4.19 5.26
CA TYR A 47 9.96 5.19 5.74
C TYR A 47 9.46 4.89 7.13
N THR A 48 9.06 5.93 7.86
CA THR A 48 8.30 5.80 9.09
C THR A 48 6.82 5.98 8.77
N CYS A 49 6.00 5.05 9.26
CA CYS A 49 4.54 5.11 9.14
C CYS A 49 3.96 5.48 10.49
N GLU A 50 3.05 6.44 10.51
CA GLU A 50 2.41 6.93 11.74
C GLU A 50 0.91 6.74 11.65
N ARG A 51 0.28 6.46 12.80
CA ARG A 51 -1.19 6.38 12.85
C ARG A 51 -1.79 7.65 12.31
N PHE A 52 -2.87 7.45 11.54
CA PHE A 52 -3.56 8.52 10.86
C PHE A 52 -5.06 8.37 11.04
N HIS A 53 -5.72 9.50 11.26
CA HIS A 53 -7.17 9.56 11.39
C HIS A 53 -7.70 10.72 10.56
N SER A 54 -8.73 10.44 9.76
CA SER A 54 -9.52 11.48 9.11
C SER A 54 -10.97 10.99 9.01
N GLU A 55 -11.86 11.85 8.60
CA GLU A 55 -13.26 11.48 8.41
C GLU A 55 -13.40 10.38 7.35
N THR A 56 -12.65 10.49 6.25
CA THR A 56 -12.66 9.50 5.15
C THR A 56 -11.89 8.23 5.48
N HIS A 57 -10.81 8.35 6.25
CA HIS A 57 -9.95 7.22 6.65
C HIS A 57 -9.79 7.27 8.17
N PRO A 58 -10.78 6.74 8.93
CA PRO A 58 -10.82 6.93 10.39
C PRO A 58 -9.76 6.17 11.17
N ASN A 59 -9.18 5.13 10.60
CA ASN A 59 -8.13 4.37 11.27
C ASN A 59 -7.20 3.70 10.27
N THR A 60 -6.03 4.28 10.07
CA THR A 60 -4.99 3.72 9.20
C THR A 60 -3.62 4.22 9.63
N PHE A 61 -2.63 4.03 8.77
CA PHE A 61 -1.28 4.57 8.91
C PHE A 61 -0.96 5.41 7.69
N GLN A 62 -0.19 6.48 7.93
CA GLN A 62 0.35 7.35 6.89
C GLN A 62 1.83 7.10 6.75
N ILE A 63 2.31 6.97 5.53
CA ILE A 63 3.74 6.91 5.22
C ILE A 63 4.24 8.36 5.21
N THR A 64 5.17 8.68 6.10
CA THR A 64 5.62 10.06 6.33
C THR A 64 6.92 10.37 5.60
N ASN A 65 7.21 11.66 5.46
CA ASN A 65 8.46 12.17 4.90
C ASN A 65 8.78 11.63 3.49
N VAL A 66 7.76 11.43 2.69
CA VAL A 66 7.92 11.10 1.28
C VAL A 66 8.21 12.40 0.53
N LYS A 67 9.37 12.47 -0.13
CA LYS A 67 9.78 13.68 -0.84
C LYS A 67 8.73 14.09 -1.89
N GLY A 68 8.25 15.32 -1.78
CA GLY A 68 7.27 15.88 -2.71
C GLY A 68 5.87 15.31 -2.62
N ARG A 69 5.57 14.50 -1.61
CA ARG A 69 4.27 13.84 -1.44
C ARG A 69 3.73 13.99 -0.02
N THR A 70 2.41 14.06 0.08
CA THR A 70 1.69 14.05 1.36
C THR A 70 0.45 13.16 1.23
N GLY A 71 -0.10 12.75 2.37
CA GLY A 71 -1.34 11.98 2.38
C GLY A 71 -1.22 10.57 1.79
N ILE A 72 -0.05 9.96 1.89
CA ILE A 72 0.17 8.58 1.43
C ILE A 72 -0.26 7.62 2.53
N LEU A 73 -1.38 6.95 2.33
CA LEU A 73 -2.02 6.09 3.33
C LEU A 73 -2.04 4.64 2.85
N PHE A 74 -2.29 3.73 3.79
CA PHE A 74 -2.75 2.39 3.47
C PHE A 74 -4.28 2.40 3.50
N HIS A 75 -4.94 1.85 2.49
CA HIS A 75 -6.39 1.76 2.50
C HIS A 75 -6.93 0.63 1.61
N THR A 76 -8.24 0.48 1.58
CA THR A 76 -8.90 -0.55 0.76
C THR A 76 -9.03 -0.09 -0.69
N GLY A 77 -9.13 -1.05 -1.58
CA GLY A 77 -9.35 -0.84 -3.02
C GLY A 77 -8.99 -2.10 -3.79
N ASN A 78 -9.42 -2.18 -5.04
CA ASN A 78 -9.22 -3.36 -5.88
C ASN A 78 -8.40 -3.06 -7.14
N LEU A 79 -8.57 -1.88 -7.71
CA LEU A 79 -7.94 -1.48 -8.97
C LEU A 79 -7.03 -0.28 -8.75
N VAL A 80 -6.05 -0.14 -9.63
CA VAL A 80 -5.13 1.01 -9.61
C VAL A 80 -5.85 2.35 -9.58
N SER A 81 -7.02 2.45 -10.22
CA SER A 81 -7.82 3.67 -10.22
C SER A 81 -8.40 4.04 -8.84
N HIS A 82 -8.40 3.10 -7.90
CA HIS A 82 -8.84 3.38 -6.53
C HIS A 82 -7.74 4.02 -5.67
N SER A 83 -6.57 4.27 -6.25
CA SER A 83 -5.44 4.89 -5.56
C SER A 83 -4.97 6.16 -6.28
N ALA A 84 -4.62 7.17 -5.51
CA ALA A 84 -3.92 8.37 -5.99
C ALA A 84 -2.47 8.40 -5.50
N GLY A 85 -1.88 7.21 -5.27
CA GLY A 85 -0.53 7.06 -4.76
C GLY A 85 -0.46 6.30 -3.44
N CYS A 86 -1.58 6.07 -2.80
CA CYS A 86 -1.69 5.27 -1.58
C CYS A 86 -1.45 3.79 -1.87
N VAL A 87 -1.15 3.03 -0.81
CA VAL A 87 -0.96 1.59 -0.88
C VAL A 87 -2.27 0.89 -0.59
N LEU A 88 -2.83 0.23 -1.60
CA LEU A 88 -4.01 -0.61 -1.43
C LEU A 88 -3.59 -1.97 -0.86
N VAL A 89 -4.37 -2.49 0.09
CA VAL A 89 -4.07 -3.75 0.77
C VAL A 89 -5.17 -4.76 0.50
N GLY A 90 -4.79 -6.01 0.23
CA GLY A 90 -5.73 -7.09 -0.03
C GLY A 90 -5.12 -8.46 0.26
N GLU A 91 -5.80 -9.53 -0.15
CA GLU A 91 -5.38 -10.91 0.11
C GLU A 91 -5.21 -11.78 -1.14
N GLN A 92 -5.77 -11.36 -2.28
CA GLN A 92 -5.74 -12.17 -3.49
C GLN A 92 -5.35 -11.32 -4.69
N TYR A 93 -4.54 -11.89 -5.58
CA TYR A 93 -4.37 -11.37 -6.93
C TYR A 93 -5.42 -12.05 -7.81
N GLU A 94 -6.22 -11.27 -8.53
CA GLU A 94 -7.31 -11.80 -9.34
C GLU A 94 -7.68 -10.79 -10.42
N LEU A 95 -8.41 -11.25 -11.44
CA LEU A 95 -9.04 -10.35 -12.39
C LEU A 95 -10.30 -9.74 -11.76
N TYR A 96 -10.47 -8.44 -11.94
CA TYR A 96 -11.66 -7.72 -11.53
C TYR A 96 -12.04 -6.74 -12.62
N LYS A 97 -13.24 -6.86 -13.17
CA LYS A 97 -13.69 -6.04 -14.30
C LYS A 97 -12.69 -6.08 -15.47
N GLY A 98 -12.13 -7.26 -15.74
CA GLY A 98 -11.21 -7.49 -16.85
C GLY A 98 -9.78 -6.99 -16.65
N GLN A 99 -9.42 -6.53 -15.45
CA GLN A 99 -8.08 -6.04 -15.13
C GLN A 99 -7.44 -6.83 -13.99
N PRO A 100 -6.11 -6.99 -14.01
CA PRO A 100 -5.38 -7.45 -12.84
C PRO A 100 -5.67 -6.55 -11.63
N ALA A 101 -5.95 -7.16 -10.49
CA ALA A 101 -6.44 -6.47 -9.31
C ALA A 101 -6.01 -7.20 -8.04
N ILE A 102 -6.31 -6.60 -6.90
CA ILE A 102 -6.31 -7.31 -5.62
C ILE A 102 -7.73 -7.41 -5.11
N LEU A 103 -8.05 -8.54 -4.51
CA LEU A 103 -9.37 -8.80 -3.92
C LEU A 103 -9.25 -9.07 -2.44
N SER A 104 -10.41 -9.23 -1.79
CA SER A 104 -10.52 -9.36 -0.34
C SER A 104 -9.83 -8.20 0.38
N SER A 105 -10.02 -6.99 -0.16
CA SER A 105 -9.32 -5.82 0.33
C SER A 105 -9.76 -5.44 1.74
N LYS A 106 -11.05 -5.51 2.06
CA LYS A 106 -11.55 -5.21 3.41
C LYS A 106 -10.95 -6.16 4.44
N LYS A 107 -10.92 -7.46 4.12
CA LYS A 107 -10.34 -8.47 5.00
C LYS A 107 -8.84 -8.31 5.13
N GLY A 108 -8.14 -8.12 4.02
CA GLY A 108 -6.69 -7.92 4.02
C GLY A 108 -6.29 -6.68 4.81
N PHE A 109 -7.01 -5.57 4.61
CA PHE A 109 -6.75 -4.34 5.34
C PHE A 109 -7.04 -4.51 6.85
N SER A 110 -8.15 -5.19 7.20
CA SER A 110 -8.48 -5.47 8.59
C SER A 110 -7.39 -6.30 9.29
N GLU A 111 -6.88 -7.32 8.63
CA GLU A 111 -5.79 -8.15 9.17
C GLU A 111 -4.49 -7.35 9.31
N PHE A 112 -4.19 -6.49 8.33
CA PHE A 112 -3.06 -5.58 8.38
C PHE A 112 -3.15 -4.66 9.60
N MET A 113 -4.30 -4.04 9.82
CA MET A 113 -4.51 -3.15 10.95
C MET A 113 -4.51 -3.89 12.29
N LYS A 114 -5.04 -5.12 12.33
CA LYS A 114 -5.02 -5.94 13.54
C LYS A 114 -3.59 -6.29 13.94
N LYS A 115 -2.74 -6.62 12.98
CA LYS A 115 -1.33 -6.92 13.24
C LYS A 115 -0.60 -5.73 13.86
N LEU A 116 -1.04 -4.52 13.56
CA LEU A 116 -0.44 -3.27 14.02
C LEU A 116 -1.26 -2.58 15.11
N GLU A 117 -2.22 -3.28 15.73
CA GLU A 117 -3.20 -2.65 16.64
C GLU A 117 -2.58 -1.93 17.85
N ASN A 118 -1.43 -2.40 18.32
CA ASN A 118 -0.75 -1.80 19.47
C ASN A 118 0.36 -0.82 19.08
N GLU A 119 0.50 -0.54 17.78
CA GLU A 119 1.56 0.35 17.29
C GLU A 119 1.00 1.75 17.05
N THR A 120 1.73 2.77 17.50
CA THR A 120 1.47 4.16 17.12
C THR A 120 2.24 4.55 15.87
N SER A 121 3.35 3.86 15.63
CA SER A 121 4.18 4.00 14.42
C SER A 121 4.91 2.70 14.14
N PHE A 122 5.36 2.54 12.90
CA PHE A 122 6.25 1.44 12.52
C PHE A 122 7.13 1.88 11.34
N GLU A 123 8.23 1.17 11.15
CA GLU A 123 9.08 1.40 9.97
C GLU A 123 8.76 0.40 8.88
N ILE A 124 8.85 0.85 7.63
CA ILE A 124 8.69 0.01 6.45
C ILE A 124 9.82 0.26 5.47
N LEU A 125 10.37 -0.82 4.94
CA LEU A 125 11.32 -0.78 3.83
C LEU A 125 10.59 -1.19 2.56
N ILE A 126 10.54 -0.28 1.58
CA ILE A 126 9.92 -0.54 0.27
C ILE A 126 11.03 -0.87 -0.72
N ILE A 127 10.92 -2.05 -1.32
CA ILE A 127 11.93 -2.60 -2.23
C ILE A 127 11.31 -2.78 -3.62
N ASP A 128 11.95 -2.20 -4.63
CA ASP A 128 11.53 -2.34 -6.02
C ASP A 128 11.73 -3.75 -6.58
N PRO A 129 11.00 -4.11 -7.66
CA PRO A 129 11.15 -5.40 -8.34
C PRO A 129 12.56 -5.65 -8.84
#